data_1741f9da9122c6ea94f717cb6e1384fe
#
_entry.id   1741f9da9122c6ea94f717cb6e1384fe
#
_cell.length_a   1.000
_cell.length_b   1.000
_cell.length_c   1.000
_cell.angle_alpha   90.00
_cell.angle_beta   90.00
_cell.angle_gamma   90.00
#
_symmetry.space_group_name_H-M   'P 1'
#
loop_
_entity.id
_entity.type
_entity.pdbx_description
1 polymer ?
#
loop_
_entity_poly.entity_id
_entity_poly.type
_entity_poly.pdbx_seq_one_letter_code
_entity_poly.pdbx_strand_id
1 'polypeptide(L)'
;VMNAIHPPAHFELAEVFDSFAADPDQWVAIVTGAGSKAFSAGNDLKYQAAGNKMSIPPSGFAGLSSRFDLDKPLIAAVNGLAMGGGFEIALACDIIVAAESAVFALPEPRVGLAALAGGLHRLPREIGAKQALGMILTGRRVTAREGQALGFVNEVVPQADVLDAARRWARQILECSPMSVRASKQAVYRGLAEPSVAAALKAQRDYPAVAAMFRSEDFIEGPRAFAEKRAPGWKGK
;
A
#
# COMPACT_ATOMS: atom_id res chain seq x y z
N VAL A 1 -0.52 -14.39 16.86
CA VAL A 1 -0.99 -13.37 17.81
C VAL A 1 -0.68 -12.00 17.24
N MET A 2 -1.57 -11.00 17.41
CA MET A 2 -1.36 -9.62 16.90
C MET A 2 -1.18 -9.56 15.38
N ASN A 3 -1.85 -10.45 14.65
CA ASN A 3 -1.76 -10.56 13.20
C ASN A 3 -0.31 -10.70 12.69
N ALA A 4 0.52 -11.43 13.45
CA ALA A 4 1.85 -11.82 13.01
C ALA A 4 1.75 -12.81 11.85
N ILE A 5 2.62 -12.65 10.85
CA ILE A 5 2.54 -13.38 9.58
C ILE A 5 3.65 -14.42 9.52
N HIS A 6 3.29 -15.68 9.31
CA HIS A 6 4.16 -16.84 9.15
C HIS A 6 4.11 -17.34 7.69
N PRO A 7 5.02 -18.22 7.25
CA PRO A 7 5.09 -18.65 5.85
C PRO A 7 3.77 -19.05 5.20
N PRO A 8 2.93 -19.95 5.77
CA PRO A 8 1.63 -20.26 5.16
C PRO A 8 0.76 -19.01 4.88
N ALA A 9 0.71 -18.06 5.83
CA ALA A 9 -0.07 -16.85 5.64
C ALA A 9 0.48 -15.92 4.54
N HIS A 10 1.80 -15.93 4.28
CA HIS A 10 2.37 -15.20 3.15
C HIS A 10 1.85 -15.69 1.81
N PHE A 11 1.75 -17.03 1.64
CA PHE A 11 1.27 -17.64 0.39
C PHE A 11 -0.24 -17.45 0.24
N GLU A 12 -1.01 -17.65 1.32
CA GLU A 12 -2.46 -17.40 1.31
C GLU A 12 -2.80 -15.94 0.91
N LEU A 13 -2.09 -14.98 1.50
CA LEU A 13 -2.25 -13.57 1.13
C LEU A 13 -1.82 -13.28 -0.32
N ALA A 14 -0.80 -13.98 -0.83
CA ALA A 14 -0.41 -13.86 -2.23
C ALA A 14 -1.54 -14.28 -3.16
N GLU A 15 -2.21 -15.41 -2.89
CA GLU A 15 -3.36 -15.90 -3.65
C GLU A 15 -4.53 -14.89 -3.60
N VAL A 16 -4.78 -14.28 -2.44
CA VAL A 16 -5.81 -13.22 -2.30
C VAL A 16 -5.50 -12.01 -3.18
N PHE A 17 -4.24 -11.55 -3.18
CA PHE A 17 -3.85 -10.42 -4.03
C PHE A 17 -3.80 -10.79 -5.51
N ASP A 18 -3.48 -12.05 -5.87
CA ASP A 18 -3.56 -12.53 -7.26
C ASP A 18 -5.01 -12.53 -7.75
N SER A 19 -5.93 -13.02 -6.92
CA SER A 19 -7.36 -13.01 -7.22
C SER A 19 -7.89 -11.59 -7.39
N PHE A 20 -7.52 -10.67 -6.49
CA PHE A 20 -7.87 -9.25 -6.60
C PHE A 20 -7.31 -8.62 -7.88
N ALA A 21 -6.05 -8.91 -8.22
CA ALA A 21 -5.40 -8.37 -9.42
C ALA A 21 -6.13 -8.82 -10.69
N ALA A 22 -6.55 -10.08 -10.74
CA ALA A 22 -7.19 -10.71 -11.90
C ALA A 22 -8.67 -10.36 -12.08
N ASP A 23 -9.40 -10.03 -11.00
CA ASP A 23 -10.85 -9.79 -11.03
C ASP A 23 -11.16 -8.40 -11.64
N PRO A 24 -11.80 -8.31 -12.83
CA PRO A 24 -12.09 -7.02 -13.46
C PRO A 24 -13.10 -6.16 -12.71
N ASP A 25 -13.91 -6.76 -11.84
CA ASP A 25 -14.97 -6.07 -11.09
C ASP A 25 -14.47 -5.50 -9.76
N GLN A 26 -13.25 -5.83 -9.33
CA GLN A 26 -12.62 -5.29 -8.13
C GLN A 26 -11.60 -4.21 -8.52
N TRP A 27 -11.84 -2.96 -8.15
CA TRP A 27 -11.04 -1.81 -8.57
C TRP A 27 -10.15 -1.23 -7.48
N VAL A 28 -10.48 -1.44 -6.21
CA VAL A 28 -9.72 -0.99 -5.04
C VAL A 28 -9.84 -2.01 -3.92
N ALA A 29 -8.77 -2.21 -3.14
CA ALA A 29 -8.83 -3.06 -1.96
C ALA A 29 -8.43 -2.30 -0.69
N ILE A 30 -9.02 -2.72 0.44
CA ILE A 30 -8.69 -2.23 1.77
C ILE A 30 -8.05 -3.38 2.56
N VAL A 31 -6.88 -3.14 3.12
CA VAL A 31 -6.15 -4.07 3.99
C VAL A 31 -6.28 -3.58 5.42
N THR A 32 -6.72 -4.45 6.33
CA THR A 32 -6.83 -4.12 7.77
C THR A 32 -6.50 -5.32 8.66
N GLY A 33 -6.18 -5.06 9.91
CA GLY A 33 -5.90 -6.10 10.89
C GLY A 33 -7.18 -6.66 11.53
N ALA A 34 -7.22 -7.96 11.78
CA ALA A 34 -8.30 -8.57 12.55
C ALA A 34 -8.26 -8.12 14.01
N GLY A 35 -9.42 -7.78 14.56
CA GLY A 35 -9.56 -7.29 15.95
C GLY A 35 -9.19 -5.81 16.08
N SER A 36 -8.92 -5.36 17.32
CA SER A 36 -8.72 -3.93 17.64
C SER A 36 -7.31 -3.58 18.11
N LYS A 37 -6.40 -4.56 18.28
CA LYS A 37 -5.10 -4.34 18.92
C LYS A 37 -3.97 -4.05 17.93
N ALA A 38 -4.00 -4.66 16.77
CA ALA A 38 -2.92 -4.54 15.81
C ALA A 38 -3.45 -4.61 14.36
N PHE A 39 -2.83 -3.84 13.51
CA PHE A 39 -2.85 -4.08 12.08
C PHE A 39 -2.03 -5.35 11.79
N SER A 40 -0.74 -5.33 12.10
CA SER A 40 0.12 -6.51 12.08
C SER A 40 1.38 -6.25 12.90
N ALA A 41 1.80 -7.24 13.68
CA ALA A 41 3.10 -7.25 14.36
C ALA A 41 4.28 -7.66 13.46
N GLY A 42 4.02 -7.88 12.17
CA GLY A 42 5.04 -8.29 11.20
C GLY A 42 5.34 -9.79 11.23
N ASN A 43 6.61 -10.13 11.07
CA ASN A 43 7.06 -11.53 11.02
C ASN A 43 6.75 -12.29 12.33
N ASP A 44 6.32 -13.54 12.23
CA ASP A 44 6.13 -14.41 13.40
C ASP A 44 7.49 -14.92 13.91
N LEU A 45 8.09 -14.13 14.81
CA LEU A 45 9.38 -14.48 15.42
C LEU A 45 9.32 -15.76 16.27
N LYS A 46 8.15 -16.13 16.79
CA LYS A 46 8.01 -17.41 17.53
C LYS A 46 8.10 -18.60 16.58
N TYR A 47 7.47 -18.49 15.40
CA TYR A 47 7.58 -19.50 14.35
C TYR A 47 9.03 -19.66 13.89
N GLN A 48 9.74 -18.55 13.70
CA GLN A 48 11.16 -18.54 13.33
C GLN A 48 12.06 -19.13 14.45
N ALA A 49 11.85 -18.72 15.70
CA ALA A 49 12.62 -19.19 16.86
C ALA A 49 12.42 -20.68 17.13
N ALA A 50 11.31 -21.28 16.71
CA ALA A 50 11.07 -22.72 16.75
C ALA A 50 11.86 -23.51 15.70
N GLY A 51 12.75 -22.87 14.93
CA GLY A 51 13.59 -23.51 13.90
C GLY A 51 12.85 -23.85 12.61
N ASN A 52 11.63 -23.33 12.41
CA ASN A 52 10.89 -23.56 11.19
C ASN A 52 11.50 -22.81 10.01
N LYS A 53 11.42 -23.41 8.82
CA LYS A 53 11.91 -22.79 7.59
C LYS A 53 11.06 -21.56 7.26
N MET A 54 11.74 -20.43 7.14
CA MET A 54 11.12 -19.18 6.66
C MET A 54 11.13 -19.17 5.14
N SER A 55 9.96 -18.91 4.56
CA SER A 55 9.79 -18.75 3.11
C SER A 55 8.74 -17.67 2.84
N ILE A 56 8.93 -16.93 1.76
CA ILE A 56 8.01 -15.91 1.26
C ILE A 56 7.79 -16.15 -0.23
N PRO A 57 6.60 -15.81 -0.79
CA PRO A 57 6.33 -15.91 -2.22
C PRO A 57 7.16 -14.85 -3.00
N PRO A 58 7.28 -15.00 -4.33
CA PRO A 58 7.92 -13.98 -5.19
C PRO A 58 7.32 -12.58 -5.05
N SER A 59 6.01 -12.49 -4.73
CA SER A 59 5.30 -11.24 -4.43
C SER A 59 5.71 -10.59 -3.10
N GLY A 60 6.65 -11.20 -2.35
CA GLY A 60 7.26 -10.64 -1.16
C GLY A 60 6.49 -10.93 0.13
N PHE A 61 6.86 -10.20 1.19
CA PHE A 61 6.25 -10.32 2.51
C PHE A 61 4.75 -10.05 2.43
N ALA A 62 3.95 -10.91 3.09
CA ALA A 62 2.48 -10.90 3.02
C ALA A 62 1.91 -10.98 1.59
N GLY A 63 2.66 -11.55 0.64
CA GLY A 63 2.23 -11.59 -0.75
C GLY A 63 2.10 -10.22 -1.42
N LEU A 64 2.65 -9.16 -0.82
CA LEU A 64 2.41 -7.78 -1.24
C LEU A 64 3.67 -6.95 -1.44
N SER A 65 4.68 -7.08 -0.56
CA SER A 65 5.77 -6.10 -0.49
C SER A 65 6.63 -5.99 -1.76
N SER A 66 6.56 -6.96 -2.67
CA SER A 66 7.27 -6.98 -3.95
C SER A 66 6.33 -6.98 -5.17
N ARG A 67 5.06 -6.61 -5.00
CA ARG A 67 4.09 -6.54 -6.10
C ARG A 67 4.15 -5.20 -6.85
N PHE A 68 5.20 -5.04 -7.63
CA PHE A 68 5.36 -3.89 -8.51
C PHE A 68 4.52 -3.97 -9.79
N ASP A 69 3.80 -5.06 -9.97
CA ASP A 69 2.86 -5.39 -11.05
C ASP A 69 1.42 -4.97 -10.73
N LEU A 70 1.08 -4.67 -9.48
CA LEU A 70 -0.27 -4.38 -9.05
C LEU A 70 -0.61 -2.89 -9.21
N ASP A 71 -1.27 -2.57 -10.32
CA ASP A 71 -1.67 -1.18 -10.63
C ASP A 71 -3.00 -0.77 -9.97
N LYS A 72 -3.78 -1.72 -9.41
CA LYS A 72 -4.99 -1.40 -8.65
C LYS A 72 -4.65 -0.77 -7.30
N PRO A 73 -5.38 0.28 -6.85
CA PRO A 73 -5.13 0.93 -5.58
C PRO A 73 -5.34 0.03 -4.37
N LEU A 74 -4.49 0.23 -3.37
CA LEU A 74 -4.56 -0.40 -2.06
C LEU A 74 -4.63 0.66 -0.95
N ILE A 75 -5.52 0.47 0.01
CA ILE A 75 -5.67 1.33 1.19
C ILE A 75 -5.34 0.51 2.43
N ALA A 76 -4.36 0.93 3.22
CA ALA A 76 -4.13 0.38 4.55
C ALA A 76 -5.03 1.08 5.57
N ALA A 77 -5.95 0.34 6.16
CA ALA A 77 -6.77 0.77 7.30
C ALA A 77 -6.09 0.29 8.60
N VAL A 78 -5.17 1.11 9.12
CA VAL A 78 -4.29 0.72 10.23
C VAL A 78 -5.01 0.91 11.56
N ASN A 79 -5.61 -0.16 12.04
CA ASN A 79 -6.47 -0.19 13.22
C ASN A 79 -5.73 -0.42 14.56
N GLY A 80 -4.40 -0.30 14.59
CA GLY A 80 -3.61 -0.50 15.80
C GLY A 80 -2.11 -0.60 15.50
N LEU A 81 -1.38 -1.48 16.19
CA LEU A 81 0.06 -1.62 16.02
C LEU A 81 0.42 -2.09 14.58
N ALA A 82 1.33 -1.37 13.93
CA ALA A 82 1.95 -1.75 12.66
C ALA A 82 3.47 -1.80 12.87
N MET A 83 4.01 -3.00 13.13
CA MET A 83 5.39 -3.21 13.56
C MET A 83 6.16 -4.03 12.52
N GLY A 84 7.38 -3.63 12.21
CA GLY A 84 8.25 -4.36 11.30
C GLY A 84 7.56 -4.64 9.96
N GLY A 85 7.51 -5.91 9.56
CA GLY A 85 6.78 -6.33 8.36
C GLY A 85 5.34 -5.83 8.29
N GLY A 86 4.66 -5.58 9.43
CA GLY A 86 3.33 -4.97 9.46
C GLY A 86 3.35 -3.51 8.99
N PHE A 87 4.35 -2.74 9.36
CA PHE A 87 4.52 -1.39 8.82
C PHE A 87 4.96 -1.42 7.36
N GLU A 88 5.78 -2.41 6.97
CA GLU A 88 6.18 -2.60 5.56
C GLU A 88 5.00 -2.94 4.65
N ILE A 89 3.99 -3.68 5.15
CA ILE A 89 2.71 -3.89 4.44
C ILE A 89 1.96 -2.56 4.25
N ALA A 90 1.85 -1.75 5.32
CA ALA A 90 1.19 -0.46 5.22
C ALA A 90 1.89 0.47 4.23
N LEU A 91 3.24 0.51 4.25
CA LEU A 91 4.05 1.27 3.27
C LEU A 91 3.97 0.73 1.83
N ALA A 92 3.54 -0.52 1.64
CA ALA A 92 3.30 -1.08 0.31
C ALA A 92 1.91 -0.74 -0.25
N CYS A 93 1.01 -0.22 0.59
CA CYS A 93 -0.27 0.34 0.16
C CYS A 93 -0.10 1.79 -0.32
N ASP A 94 -1.05 2.27 -1.13
CA ASP A 94 -0.99 3.61 -1.74
C ASP A 94 -1.50 4.72 -0.81
N ILE A 95 -2.39 4.36 0.12
CA ILE A 95 -3.02 5.28 1.08
C ILE A 95 -3.01 4.61 2.46
N ILE A 96 -2.65 5.37 3.49
CA ILE A 96 -2.69 4.91 4.88
C ILE A 96 -3.69 5.76 5.66
N VAL A 97 -4.78 5.12 6.12
CA VAL A 97 -5.71 5.66 7.09
C VAL A 97 -5.44 4.98 8.42
N ALA A 98 -5.21 5.75 9.49
CA ALA A 98 -4.78 5.20 10.76
C ALA A 98 -5.73 5.57 11.91
N ALA A 99 -5.90 4.64 12.85
CA ALA A 99 -6.49 4.94 14.15
C ALA A 99 -5.62 5.93 14.92
N GLU A 100 -6.22 6.81 15.74
CA GLU A 100 -5.47 7.68 16.67
C GLU A 100 -4.55 6.90 17.60
N SER A 101 -4.95 5.66 17.94
CA SER A 101 -4.18 4.73 18.77
C SER A 101 -3.12 3.94 18.01
N ALA A 102 -3.06 4.07 16.68
CA ALA A 102 -2.10 3.33 15.87
C ALA A 102 -0.66 3.79 16.13
N VAL A 103 0.25 2.82 16.11
CA VAL A 103 1.68 3.03 16.33
C VAL A 103 2.46 2.27 15.27
N PHE A 104 3.43 2.95 14.70
CA PHE A 104 4.29 2.47 13.63
C PHE A 104 5.74 2.34 14.13
N ALA A 105 6.44 1.29 13.72
CA ALA A 105 7.88 1.17 13.92
C ALA A 105 8.51 0.15 12.97
N LEU A 106 9.80 0.30 12.72
CA LEU A 106 10.68 -0.71 12.14
C LEU A 106 11.69 -1.16 13.21
N PRO A 107 11.26 -2.01 14.17
CA PRO A 107 12.07 -2.35 15.34
C PRO A 107 13.07 -3.47 15.07
N GLU A 108 13.26 -3.92 13.86
CA GLU A 108 14.13 -5.04 13.46
C GLU A 108 15.55 -4.94 14.02
N PRO A 109 16.22 -3.76 14.08
CA PRO A 109 17.57 -3.67 14.66
C PRO A 109 17.65 -4.07 16.14
N ARG A 110 16.54 -3.97 16.88
CA ARG A 110 16.48 -4.36 18.30
C ARG A 110 16.51 -5.88 18.51
N VAL A 111 16.31 -6.64 17.45
CA VAL A 111 16.34 -8.12 17.45
C VAL A 111 17.36 -8.69 16.45
N GLY A 112 18.32 -7.85 16.01
CA GLY A 112 19.40 -8.28 15.12
C GLY A 112 18.97 -8.51 13.66
N LEU A 113 17.85 -7.93 13.24
CA LEU A 113 17.30 -8.02 11.89
C LEU A 113 17.30 -6.65 11.20
N ALA A 114 16.84 -6.63 9.95
CA ALA A 114 16.59 -5.41 9.18
C ALA A 114 15.24 -5.49 8.45
N ALA A 115 14.60 -4.35 8.22
CA ALA A 115 13.29 -4.22 7.57
C ALA A 115 13.42 -4.40 6.04
N LEU A 116 13.71 -5.64 5.60
CA LEU A 116 14.05 -5.97 4.22
C LEU A 116 12.83 -6.22 3.32
N ALA A 117 11.63 -6.17 3.86
CA ALA A 117 10.40 -6.29 3.07
C ALA A 117 9.96 -4.94 2.43
N GLY A 118 10.90 -4.02 2.27
CA GLY A 118 10.73 -2.75 1.58
C GLY A 118 10.76 -1.51 2.47
N GLY A 119 10.73 -1.66 3.79
CA GLY A 119 10.73 -0.55 4.74
C GLY A 119 11.93 0.36 4.59
N LEU A 120 13.12 -0.22 4.40
CA LEU A 120 14.37 0.52 4.18
C LEU A 120 14.39 1.35 2.89
N HIS A 121 13.50 1.06 1.95
CA HIS A 121 13.45 1.72 0.65
C HIS A 121 12.23 2.61 0.47
N ARG A 122 11.06 2.20 1.00
CA ARG A 122 9.83 3.00 0.90
C ARG A 122 9.83 4.17 1.87
N LEU A 123 10.09 3.90 3.16
CA LEU A 123 10.03 4.95 4.17
C LEU A 123 10.92 6.18 3.85
N PRO A 124 12.21 6.04 3.43
CA PRO A 124 13.01 7.20 3.04
C PRO A 124 12.49 7.97 1.82
N ARG A 125 11.72 7.30 0.94
CA ARG A 125 11.09 7.96 -0.22
C ARG A 125 9.87 8.79 0.19
N GLU A 126 9.17 8.37 1.23
CA GLU A 126 7.99 9.08 1.76
C GLU A 126 8.36 10.29 2.62
N ILE A 127 9.32 10.12 3.56
CA ILE A 127 9.59 11.13 4.59
C ILE A 127 11.01 11.72 4.54
N GLY A 128 11.79 11.33 3.55
CA GLY A 128 13.18 11.73 3.42
C GLY A 128 14.15 10.95 4.34
N ALA A 129 15.40 10.88 3.90
CA ALA A 129 16.40 9.97 4.50
C ALA A 129 16.68 10.24 5.98
N LYS A 130 16.74 11.50 6.42
CA LYS A 130 17.07 11.83 7.82
C LYS A 130 16.00 11.37 8.80
N GLN A 131 14.73 11.62 8.49
CA GLN A 131 13.60 11.19 9.33
C GLN A 131 13.49 9.65 9.33
N ALA A 132 13.59 9.03 8.17
CA ALA A 132 13.55 7.58 8.04
C ALA A 132 14.69 6.90 8.81
N LEU A 133 15.94 7.38 8.69
CA LEU A 133 17.07 6.83 9.45
C LEU A 133 16.89 6.97 10.95
N GLY A 134 16.32 8.09 11.43
CA GLY A 134 15.97 8.26 12.85
C GLY A 134 15.01 7.18 13.36
N MET A 135 14.05 6.77 12.54
CA MET A 135 13.13 5.66 12.87
C MET A 135 13.82 4.29 12.73
N ILE A 136 14.48 4.03 11.61
CA ILE A 136 15.07 2.75 11.26
C ILE A 136 16.20 2.37 12.22
N LEU A 137 17.18 3.26 12.45
CA LEU A 137 18.38 2.93 13.26
C LEU A 137 18.07 2.79 14.74
N THR A 138 17.03 3.45 15.25
CA THR A 138 16.65 3.37 16.67
C THR A 138 15.53 2.36 16.93
N GLY A 139 14.78 1.96 15.90
CA GLY A 139 13.55 1.17 16.04
C GLY A 139 12.51 1.90 16.92
N ARG A 140 12.51 3.25 16.91
CA ARG A 140 11.56 4.03 17.72
C ARG A 140 10.13 3.86 17.22
N ARG A 141 9.21 4.03 18.13
CA ARG A 141 7.79 4.07 17.83
C ARG A 141 7.37 5.47 17.41
N VAL A 142 6.45 5.52 16.45
CA VAL A 142 5.85 6.75 15.89
C VAL A 142 4.34 6.63 16.00
N THR A 143 3.68 7.64 16.55
CA THR A 143 2.22 7.68 16.64
C THR A 143 1.60 7.99 15.28
N ALA A 144 0.29 7.72 15.12
CA ALA A 144 -0.43 8.04 13.89
C ALA A 144 -0.34 9.53 13.54
N ARG A 145 -0.50 10.43 14.51
CA ARG A 145 -0.39 11.89 14.31
C ARG A 145 1.00 12.33 13.91
N GLU A 146 2.04 11.73 14.50
CA GLU A 146 3.41 11.97 14.06
C GLU A 146 3.64 11.45 12.64
N GLY A 147 3.11 10.26 12.30
CA GLY A 147 3.16 9.70 10.94
C GLY A 147 2.47 10.58 9.90
N GLN A 148 1.37 11.22 10.29
CA GLN A 148 0.69 12.21 9.45
C GLN A 148 1.53 13.48 9.27
N ALA A 149 2.13 13.99 10.32
CA ALA A 149 3.03 15.14 10.25
C ALA A 149 4.30 14.85 9.44
N LEU A 150 4.81 13.61 9.47
CA LEU A 150 5.93 13.15 8.66
C LEU A 150 5.56 12.93 7.19
N GLY A 151 4.29 12.66 6.87
CA GLY A 151 3.77 12.55 5.51
C GLY A 151 3.45 11.14 5.02
N PHE A 152 3.68 10.08 5.82
CA PHE A 152 3.33 8.72 5.40
C PHE A 152 1.91 8.26 5.82
N VAL A 153 1.21 9.00 6.67
CA VAL A 153 -0.21 8.75 7.00
C VAL A 153 -1.07 9.83 6.36
N ASN A 154 -2.05 9.42 5.56
CA ASN A 154 -2.96 10.34 4.86
C ASN A 154 -4.03 10.91 5.80
N GLU A 155 -4.61 10.09 6.68
CA GLU A 155 -5.68 10.50 7.57
C GLU A 155 -5.60 9.77 8.91
N VAL A 156 -5.89 10.50 10.01
CA VAL A 156 -5.98 9.96 11.37
C VAL A 156 -7.39 10.17 11.90
N VAL A 157 -8.03 9.10 12.34
CA VAL A 157 -9.42 9.08 12.82
C VAL A 157 -9.55 8.28 14.13
N PRO A 158 -10.65 8.43 14.89
CA PRO A 158 -10.94 7.54 16.00
C PRO A 158 -10.89 6.07 15.59
N GLN A 159 -10.51 5.20 16.53
CA GLN A 159 -10.34 3.76 16.27
C GLN A 159 -11.58 3.10 15.62
N ALA A 160 -12.77 3.47 16.04
CA ALA A 160 -14.03 2.91 15.52
C ALA A 160 -14.28 3.29 14.05
N ASP A 161 -13.71 4.41 13.60
CA ASP A 161 -14.02 5.02 12.30
C ASP A 161 -13.01 4.64 11.20
N VAL A 162 -11.94 3.90 11.53
CA VAL A 162 -10.83 3.61 10.59
C VAL A 162 -11.31 2.93 9.32
N LEU A 163 -12.16 1.91 9.45
CA LEU A 163 -12.63 1.18 8.27
C LEU A 163 -13.60 2.03 7.44
N ASP A 164 -14.44 2.84 8.08
CA ASP A 164 -15.38 3.72 7.36
C ASP A 164 -14.65 4.89 6.69
N ALA A 165 -13.57 5.41 7.29
CA ALA A 165 -12.68 6.36 6.66
C ALA A 165 -11.97 5.75 5.43
N ALA A 166 -11.43 4.54 5.54
CA ALA A 166 -10.86 3.82 4.41
C ALA A 166 -11.88 3.57 3.28
N ARG A 167 -13.12 3.22 3.64
CA ARG A 167 -14.23 3.07 2.66
C ARG A 167 -14.60 4.40 2.01
N ARG A 168 -14.49 5.52 2.71
CA ARG A 168 -14.69 6.86 2.14
C ARG A 168 -13.64 7.17 1.08
N TRP A 169 -12.37 6.90 1.35
CA TRP A 169 -11.28 6.99 0.37
C TRP A 169 -11.52 6.09 -0.83
N ALA A 170 -11.94 4.84 -0.60
CA ALA A 170 -12.26 3.91 -1.67
C ALA A 170 -13.41 4.42 -2.56
N ARG A 171 -14.48 4.99 -1.98
CA ARG A 171 -15.57 5.58 -2.75
C ARG A 171 -15.10 6.73 -3.63
N GLN A 172 -14.23 7.62 -3.13
CA GLN A 172 -13.65 8.70 -3.93
C GLN A 172 -12.83 8.18 -5.11
N ILE A 173 -12.07 7.09 -4.90
CA ILE A 173 -11.35 6.41 -5.98
C ILE A 173 -12.32 5.83 -7.01
N LEU A 174 -13.42 5.23 -6.57
CA LEU A 174 -14.44 4.62 -7.43
C LEU A 174 -15.27 5.64 -8.25
N GLU A 175 -15.26 6.92 -7.87
CA GLU A 175 -15.82 8.01 -8.68
C GLU A 175 -14.95 8.33 -9.91
N CYS A 176 -13.68 7.89 -9.91
CA CYS A 176 -12.73 8.10 -10.99
C CYS A 176 -12.71 6.90 -11.96
N SER A 177 -12.28 7.14 -13.21
CA SER A 177 -12.03 6.04 -14.15
C SER A 177 -10.99 5.08 -13.61
N PRO A 178 -11.29 3.79 -13.46
CA PRO A 178 -10.32 2.80 -12.99
C PRO A 178 -9.11 2.68 -13.91
N MET A 179 -9.28 2.93 -15.22
CA MET A 179 -8.16 2.93 -16.17
C MET A 179 -7.23 4.12 -15.92
N SER A 180 -7.76 5.30 -15.64
CA SER A 180 -6.96 6.49 -15.31
C SER A 180 -6.28 6.36 -13.95
N VAL A 181 -6.96 5.77 -12.95
CA VAL A 181 -6.40 5.52 -11.62
C VAL A 181 -5.20 4.56 -11.71
N ARG A 182 -5.33 3.45 -12.43
CA ARG A 182 -4.23 2.48 -12.65
C ARG A 182 -3.06 3.13 -13.39
N ALA A 183 -3.34 3.88 -14.45
CA ALA A 183 -2.33 4.60 -15.22
C ALA A 183 -1.58 5.61 -14.35
N SER A 184 -2.29 6.38 -13.53
CA SER A 184 -1.71 7.37 -12.61
C SER A 184 -0.82 6.71 -11.56
N LYS A 185 -1.29 5.64 -10.88
CA LYS A 185 -0.48 4.88 -9.93
C LYS A 185 0.81 4.37 -10.56
N GLN A 186 0.71 3.70 -11.71
CA GLN A 186 1.89 3.18 -12.41
C GLN A 186 2.85 4.29 -12.83
N ALA A 187 2.33 5.41 -13.35
CA ALA A 187 3.15 6.54 -13.77
C ALA A 187 3.90 7.17 -12.59
N VAL A 188 3.26 7.30 -11.42
CA VAL A 188 3.91 7.81 -10.20
C VAL A 188 5.06 6.89 -9.78
N TYR A 189 4.79 5.58 -9.57
CA TYR A 189 5.83 4.68 -9.05
C TYR A 189 6.97 4.45 -10.04
N ARG A 190 6.69 4.32 -11.34
CA ARG A 190 7.74 4.19 -12.36
C ARG A 190 8.51 5.50 -12.54
N GLY A 191 7.81 6.64 -12.52
CA GLY A 191 8.42 7.96 -12.62
C GLY A 191 9.37 8.27 -11.47
N LEU A 192 9.08 7.84 -10.25
CA LEU A 192 9.98 7.96 -9.10
C LEU A 192 11.25 7.11 -9.22
N ALA A 193 11.28 6.12 -10.10
CA ALA A 193 12.47 5.31 -10.40
C ALA A 193 13.31 5.87 -11.56
N GLU A 194 12.77 6.84 -12.32
CA GLU A 194 13.50 7.48 -13.41
C GLU A 194 14.52 8.50 -12.89
N PRO A 195 15.63 8.72 -13.61
CA PRO A 195 16.70 9.62 -13.15
C PRO A 195 16.28 11.11 -13.11
N SER A 196 15.20 11.48 -13.79
CA SER A 196 14.69 12.86 -13.83
C SER A 196 13.22 12.90 -14.26
N VAL A 197 12.54 14.01 -13.93
CA VAL A 197 11.19 14.26 -14.42
C VAL A 197 11.12 14.27 -15.96
N ALA A 198 12.16 14.78 -16.64
CA ALA A 198 12.22 14.76 -18.09
C ALA A 198 12.26 13.32 -18.65
N ALA A 199 13.01 12.42 -18.01
CA ALA A 199 13.05 11.00 -18.37
C ALA A 199 11.70 10.35 -18.14
N ALA A 200 11.05 10.59 -16.98
CA ALA A 200 9.73 10.09 -16.65
C ALA A 200 8.67 10.53 -17.67
N LEU A 201 8.63 11.83 -18.02
CA LEU A 201 7.72 12.38 -19.03
C LEU A 201 7.91 11.74 -20.41
N LYS A 202 9.14 11.42 -20.78
CA LYS A 202 9.45 10.73 -22.04
C LYS A 202 8.97 9.28 -22.03
N ALA A 203 9.19 8.57 -20.92
CA ALA A 203 8.89 7.14 -20.79
C ALA A 203 7.42 6.82 -20.50
N GLN A 204 6.67 7.73 -19.85
CA GLN A 204 5.35 7.43 -19.28
C GLN A 204 4.31 6.90 -20.27
N ARG A 205 4.39 7.26 -21.57
CA ARG A 205 3.42 6.79 -22.58
C ARG A 205 3.56 5.31 -22.90
N ASP A 206 4.76 4.76 -22.66
CA ASP A 206 5.08 3.35 -22.90
C ASP A 206 4.79 2.47 -21.67
N TYR A 207 4.39 3.08 -20.55
CA TYR A 207 3.99 2.31 -19.38
C TYR A 207 2.69 1.55 -19.67
N PRO A 208 2.62 0.23 -19.39
CA PRO A 208 1.50 -0.61 -19.81
C PRO A 208 0.12 -0.10 -19.41
N ALA A 209 -0.05 0.37 -18.15
CA ALA A 209 -1.34 0.89 -17.70
C ALA A 209 -1.69 2.24 -18.37
N VAL A 210 -0.69 3.09 -18.64
CA VAL A 210 -0.89 4.35 -19.37
C VAL A 210 -1.29 4.06 -20.81
N ALA A 211 -0.59 3.14 -21.47
CA ALA A 211 -0.93 2.74 -22.83
C ALA A 211 -2.32 2.07 -22.93
N ALA A 212 -2.70 1.29 -21.91
CA ALA A 212 -4.04 0.70 -21.81
C ALA A 212 -5.13 1.76 -21.62
N MET A 213 -4.89 2.75 -20.76
CA MET A 213 -5.82 3.88 -20.54
C MET A 213 -6.16 4.60 -21.86
N PHE A 214 -5.16 4.92 -22.69
CA PHE A 214 -5.40 5.60 -23.97
C PHE A 214 -6.24 4.80 -24.96
N ARG A 215 -6.35 3.47 -24.79
CA ARG A 215 -7.15 2.58 -25.64
C ARG A 215 -8.48 2.18 -25.02
N SER A 216 -8.76 2.64 -23.78
CA SER A 216 -9.93 2.22 -23.03
C SER A 216 -11.22 2.92 -23.47
N GLU A 217 -12.36 2.30 -23.18
CA GLU A 217 -13.67 2.93 -23.32
C GLU A 217 -13.79 4.14 -22.38
N ASP A 218 -13.19 4.06 -21.20
CA ASP A 218 -13.19 5.14 -20.21
C ASP A 218 -12.51 6.42 -20.72
N PHE A 219 -11.49 6.30 -21.59
CA PHE A 219 -10.80 7.45 -22.18
C PHE A 219 -11.73 8.26 -23.08
N ILE A 220 -12.73 7.64 -23.68
CA ILE A 220 -13.76 8.28 -24.52
C ILE A 220 -14.92 8.76 -23.66
N GLU A 221 -15.36 7.95 -22.70
CA GLU A 221 -16.52 8.22 -21.85
C GLU A 221 -16.33 9.48 -20.98
N GLY A 222 -15.14 9.67 -20.39
CA GLY A 222 -14.88 10.83 -19.52
C GLY A 222 -15.17 12.17 -20.18
N PRO A 223 -14.48 12.54 -21.27
CA PRO A 223 -14.72 13.78 -22.00
C PRO A 223 -16.17 13.92 -22.51
N ARG A 224 -16.78 12.79 -22.95
CA ARG A 224 -18.17 12.77 -23.41
C ARG A 224 -19.16 13.09 -22.29
N ALA A 225 -19.06 12.42 -21.15
CA ALA A 225 -19.92 12.65 -19.99
C ALA A 225 -19.78 14.09 -19.48
N PHE A 226 -18.54 14.61 -19.45
CA PHE A 226 -18.27 16.00 -19.09
C PHE A 226 -18.97 17.00 -20.03
N ALA A 227 -18.87 16.81 -21.36
CA ALA A 227 -19.52 17.66 -22.35
C ALA A 227 -21.06 17.60 -22.26
N GLU A 228 -21.59 16.41 -21.96
CA GLU A 228 -23.04 16.16 -21.79
C GLU A 228 -23.55 16.54 -20.39
N LYS A 229 -22.68 17.01 -19.47
CA LYS A 229 -23.01 17.39 -18.08
C LYS A 229 -23.72 16.28 -17.30
N ARG A 230 -23.32 15.04 -17.49
CA ARG A 230 -23.81 13.85 -16.78
C ARG A 230 -22.68 13.13 -16.02
N ALA A 231 -23.06 12.28 -15.09
CA ALA A 231 -22.12 11.38 -14.46
C ALA A 231 -21.55 10.38 -15.51
N PRO A 232 -20.24 10.10 -15.45
CA PRO A 232 -19.64 9.09 -16.32
C PRO A 232 -20.03 7.67 -15.92
N GLY A 233 -20.11 6.78 -16.91
CA GLY A 233 -20.38 5.36 -16.70
C GLY A 233 -19.11 4.55 -16.93
N TRP A 234 -18.20 4.55 -15.95
CA TRP A 234 -16.92 3.86 -16.06
C TRP A 234 -17.08 2.36 -16.29
N LYS A 235 -16.25 1.80 -17.16
CA LYS A 235 -16.24 0.37 -17.52
C LYS A 235 -14.98 -0.36 -17.05
N GLY A 236 -13.88 0.34 -16.82
CA GLY A 236 -12.60 -0.24 -16.42
C GLY A 236 -11.90 -1.06 -17.51
N LYS A 237 -12.22 -0.81 -18.76
CA LYS A 237 -11.68 -1.52 -19.92
C LYS A 237 -11.55 -0.61 -21.13
#